data_fd12e94d5a5a93755395a7f5f2e1d3e0
#
_entry.id   fd12e94d5a5a93755395a7f5f2e1d3e0
#
_cell.length_a   1.000
_cell.length_b   1.000
_cell.length_c   1.000
_cell.angle_alpha   90.00
_cell.angle_beta   90.00
_cell.angle_gamma   90.00
#
_symmetry.space_group_name_H-M   'P 1'
#
loop_
_entity.id
_entity.type
_entity.pdbx_description
1 polymer ?
#
loop_
_entity_poly.entity_id
_entity_poly.type
_entity_poly.pdbx_seq_one_letter_code
_entity_poly.pdbx_strand_id
1 'polypeptide(L)'
;MYVEWSYSQVMSPSPPQGTGDGRTARSRATRARVARAAADLFIESGYTSTSVQAIADRAGVAAQTVYYTFTTKSAVLTAALDLAVAGDDEPVPTLDRPWVRDALAADPLDQLGRQADGAADVLARAAPLLEAVRSAASSDPDLRAVWRTNTEQRLTVQRVFADALADKGALRPDLTPERAADTALALLSPEVYTLLTRDRGWTPRQWRDWAADALRRELTDLPAPGGR
;
A
#
# COMPACT_ATOMS: atom_id res chain seq x y z
N MET A 1 -2.42 -7.42 23.35
CA MET A 1 -3.85 -7.23 22.98
C MET A 1 -3.83 -6.80 21.52
N TYR A 2 -3.95 -7.78 20.61
CA TYR A 2 -3.96 -7.54 19.15
C TYR A 2 -5.23 -6.82 18.80
N VAL A 3 -5.12 -5.60 18.27
CA VAL A 3 -6.25 -4.90 17.67
C VAL A 3 -6.47 -5.54 16.29
N GLU A 4 -7.44 -6.42 16.20
CA GLU A 4 -8.00 -6.92 14.94
C GLU A 4 -8.60 -5.74 14.18
N TRP A 5 -7.81 -5.16 13.28
CA TRP A 5 -8.33 -4.26 12.26
C TRP A 5 -8.87 -5.11 11.11
N SER A 6 -10.10 -5.54 11.34
CA SER A 6 -10.87 -6.24 10.34
C SER A 6 -11.34 -5.26 9.27
N TYR A 7 -11.02 -5.54 8.02
CA TYR A 7 -11.68 -5.02 6.80
C TYR A 7 -13.21 -5.21 6.82
N SER A 8 -13.74 -5.84 7.88
CA SER A 8 -15.14 -6.25 8.08
C SER A 8 -16.10 -5.12 8.44
N GLN A 9 -15.66 -3.92 8.76
CA GLN A 9 -16.60 -2.88 9.22
C GLN A 9 -17.28 -2.07 8.12
N VAL A 10 -17.02 -2.38 6.85
CA VAL A 10 -17.79 -1.79 5.71
C VAL A 10 -18.61 -2.84 4.95
N MET A 11 -18.59 -4.09 5.37
CA MET A 11 -19.40 -5.15 4.78
C MET A 11 -20.50 -5.55 5.75
N SER A 12 -21.72 -5.15 5.46
CA SER A 12 -22.96 -5.66 6.09
C SER A 12 -23.04 -7.19 6.07
N PRO A 13 -23.80 -7.82 7.00
CA PRO A 13 -23.76 -9.25 7.27
C PRO A 13 -24.04 -10.11 6.06
N SER A 14 -23.39 -11.28 6.01
CA SER A 14 -23.51 -12.29 4.97
C SER A 14 -24.96 -12.67 4.67
N PRO A 15 -25.43 -12.59 3.42
CA PRO A 15 -26.69 -13.21 3.02
C PRO A 15 -26.52 -14.72 2.81
N PRO A 16 -27.61 -15.51 2.85
CA PRO A 16 -27.59 -16.96 2.75
C PRO A 16 -27.07 -17.45 1.40
N GLN A 17 -26.40 -18.59 1.39
CA GLN A 17 -25.85 -19.26 0.22
C GLN A 17 -26.97 -19.62 -0.77
N GLY A 18 -26.85 -19.12 -1.99
CA GLY A 18 -27.69 -19.48 -3.12
C GLY A 18 -28.06 -18.30 -4.02
N THR A 19 -27.45 -18.17 -5.21
CA THR A 19 -27.69 -17.21 -6.30
C THR A 19 -27.02 -15.84 -6.23
N GLY A 20 -26.16 -15.55 -5.24
CA GLY A 20 -25.52 -14.24 -5.04
C GLY A 20 -24.22 -14.00 -5.84
N ASP A 21 -23.57 -15.03 -6.36
CA ASP A 21 -22.17 -14.96 -6.83
C ASP A 21 -21.98 -14.01 -8.04
N GLY A 22 -22.84 -14.08 -9.04
CA GLY A 22 -22.72 -13.24 -10.25
C GLY A 22 -23.04 -11.75 -10.03
N ARG A 23 -23.88 -11.39 -9.04
CA ARG A 23 -24.21 -9.99 -8.72
C ARG A 23 -23.08 -9.36 -7.90
N THR A 24 -22.55 -10.10 -6.95
CA THR A 24 -21.41 -9.68 -6.13
C THR A 24 -20.15 -9.51 -6.98
N ALA A 25 -19.85 -10.44 -7.88
CA ALA A 25 -18.74 -10.34 -8.80
C ALA A 25 -18.86 -9.13 -9.74
N ARG A 26 -20.05 -8.86 -10.30
CA ARG A 26 -20.31 -7.68 -11.15
C ARG A 26 -20.16 -6.37 -10.37
N SER A 27 -20.64 -6.32 -9.13
CA SER A 27 -20.47 -5.15 -8.25
C SER A 27 -19.01 -4.88 -7.95
N ARG A 28 -18.21 -5.91 -7.62
CA ARG A 28 -16.77 -5.82 -7.39
C ARG A 28 -16.05 -5.33 -8.65
N ALA A 29 -16.32 -5.92 -9.81
CA ALA A 29 -15.73 -5.51 -11.08
C ALA A 29 -16.04 -4.05 -11.42
N THR A 30 -17.26 -3.58 -11.16
CA THR A 30 -17.63 -2.17 -11.36
C THR A 30 -16.89 -1.26 -10.39
N ARG A 31 -16.81 -1.63 -9.11
CA ARG A 31 -16.06 -0.91 -8.09
C ARG A 31 -14.57 -0.77 -8.48
N ALA A 32 -13.93 -1.86 -8.89
CA ALA A 32 -12.54 -1.87 -9.33
C ALA A 32 -12.33 -1.02 -10.59
N ARG A 33 -13.27 -1.05 -11.56
CA ARG A 33 -13.18 -0.22 -12.77
C ARG A 33 -13.27 1.27 -12.45
N VAL A 34 -14.20 1.69 -11.57
CA VAL A 34 -14.29 3.07 -11.12
C VAL A 34 -13.03 3.49 -10.36
N ALA A 35 -12.52 2.64 -9.48
CA ALA A 35 -11.29 2.91 -8.73
C ALA A 35 -10.06 3.10 -9.63
N ARG A 36 -9.90 2.27 -10.69
CA ARG A 36 -8.82 2.44 -11.69
C ARG A 36 -8.95 3.74 -12.46
N ALA A 37 -10.14 4.03 -12.99
CA ALA A 37 -10.40 5.28 -13.71
C ALA A 37 -10.14 6.52 -12.85
N ALA A 38 -10.49 6.44 -11.56
CA ALA A 38 -10.21 7.50 -10.60
C ALA A 38 -8.71 7.64 -10.30
N ALA A 39 -7.99 6.51 -10.17
CA ALA A 39 -6.54 6.51 -9.98
C ALA A 39 -5.83 7.30 -11.09
N ASP A 40 -6.15 6.98 -12.35
CA ASP A 40 -5.57 7.66 -13.51
C ASP A 40 -5.83 9.17 -13.45
N LEU A 41 -7.08 9.57 -13.22
CA LEU A 41 -7.46 10.98 -13.17
C LEU A 41 -6.84 11.75 -11.99
N PHE A 42 -6.75 11.10 -10.81
CA PHE A 42 -6.11 11.73 -9.66
C PHE A 42 -4.59 11.93 -9.86
N ILE A 43 -3.94 11.02 -10.58
CA ILE A 43 -2.53 11.15 -10.93
C ILE A 43 -2.35 12.20 -12.04
N GLU A 44 -3.19 12.21 -13.07
CA GLU A 44 -3.09 13.12 -14.22
C GLU A 44 -3.41 14.58 -13.83
N SER A 45 -4.47 14.79 -13.05
CA SER A 45 -5.07 16.13 -12.83
C SER A 45 -5.07 16.57 -11.36
N GLY A 46 -4.69 15.69 -10.45
CA GLY A 46 -4.79 15.92 -9.02
C GLY A 46 -6.21 15.73 -8.47
N TYR A 47 -6.30 15.58 -7.15
CA TYR A 47 -7.57 15.32 -6.47
C TYR A 47 -8.59 16.44 -6.67
N THR A 48 -8.19 17.70 -6.44
CA THR A 48 -9.11 18.85 -6.45
C THR A 48 -9.78 19.04 -7.81
N SER A 49 -9.02 18.93 -8.89
CA SER A 49 -9.48 19.15 -10.28
C SER A 49 -10.31 18.01 -10.85
N THR A 50 -10.24 16.81 -10.25
CA THR A 50 -10.98 15.65 -10.72
C THR A 50 -12.43 15.67 -10.20
N SER A 51 -13.42 15.62 -11.11
CA SER A 51 -14.82 15.51 -10.75
C SER A 51 -15.32 14.06 -10.75
N VAL A 52 -16.38 13.79 -9.99
CA VAL A 52 -17.05 12.47 -10.00
C VAL A 52 -17.64 12.17 -11.40
N GLN A 53 -18.08 13.19 -12.13
CA GLN A 53 -18.55 13.02 -13.50
C GLN A 53 -17.42 12.54 -14.42
N ALA A 54 -16.23 13.16 -14.35
CA ALA A 54 -15.09 12.72 -15.16
C ALA A 54 -14.67 11.28 -14.84
N ILE A 55 -14.75 10.88 -13.56
CA ILE A 55 -14.47 9.50 -13.15
C ILE A 55 -15.52 8.54 -13.76
N ALA A 56 -16.79 8.90 -13.71
CA ALA A 56 -17.87 8.11 -14.27
C ALA A 56 -17.71 7.91 -15.78
N ASP A 57 -17.42 9.00 -16.49
CA ASP A 57 -17.20 9.00 -17.95
C ASP A 57 -16.01 8.11 -18.33
N ARG A 58 -14.87 8.26 -17.63
CA ARG A 58 -13.66 7.44 -17.82
C ARG A 58 -13.91 5.96 -17.49
N ALA A 59 -14.74 5.67 -16.46
CA ALA A 59 -15.10 4.31 -16.07
C ALA A 59 -16.21 3.68 -16.96
N GLY A 60 -16.85 4.45 -17.85
CA GLY A 60 -17.98 3.98 -18.65
C GLY A 60 -19.21 3.60 -17.80
N VAL A 61 -19.53 4.39 -16.78
CA VAL A 61 -20.71 4.21 -15.92
C VAL A 61 -21.44 5.53 -15.73
N ALA A 62 -22.72 5.48 -15.30
CA ALA A 62 -23.42 6.69 -14.90
C ALA A 62 -22.84 7.29 -13.60
N ALA A 63 -22.81 8.64 -13.48
CA ALA A 63 -22.35 9.30 -12.26
C ALA A 63 -23.11 8.83 -11.01
N GLN A 64 -24.41 8.54 -11.15
CA GLN A 64 -25.22 8.00 -10.08
C GLN A 64 -24.73 6.62 -9.59
N THR A 65 -24.17 5.81 -10.47
CA THR A 65 -23.53 4.53 -10.09
C THR A 65 -22.31 4.76 -9.22
N VAL A 66 -21.50 5.80 -9.49
CA VAL A 66 -20.36 6.15 -8.67
C VAL A 66 -20.82 6.60 -7.27
N TYR A 67 -21.80 7.51 -7.17
CA TYR A 67 -22.34 7.97 -5.90
C TYR A 67 -22.99 6.83 -5.10
N TYR A 68 -23.69 5.92 -5.77
CA TYR A 68 -24.25 4.75 -5.10
C TYR A 68 -23.19 3.83 -4.52
N THR A 69 -22.07 3.68 -5.23
CA THR A 69 -20.99 2.76 -4.84
C THR A 69 -20.05 3.34 -3.78
N PHE A 70 -19.83 4.66 -3.78
CA PHE A 70 -18.75 5.30 -3.01
C PHE A 70 -19.15 6.48 -2.14
N THR A 71 -20.38 6.91 -2.15
CA THR A 71 -20.89 8.02 -1.32
C THR A 71 -20.12 9.36 -1.48
N THR A 72 -18.77 9.36 -1.41
CA THR A 72 -17.92 10.56 -1.50
C THR A 72 -16.75 10.37 -2.49
N LYS A 73 -16.17 11.48 -2.96
CA LYS A 73 -14.96 11.45 -3.79
C LYS A 73 -13.74 10.94 -3.02
N SER A 74 -13.64 11.23 -1.72
CA SER A 74 -12.60 10.69 -0.85
C SER A 74 -12.68 9.17 -0.72
N ALA A 75 -13.89 8.60 -0.65
CA ALA A 75 -14.08 7.14 -0.65
C ALA A 75 -13.67 6.49 -1.99
N VAL A 76 -13.84 7.19 -3.12
CA VAL A 76 -13.32 6.72 -4.43
C VAL A 76 -11.79 6.69 -4.40
N LEU A 77 -11.15 7.74 -3.87
CA LEU A 77 -9.68 7.79 -3.77
C LEU A 77 -9.13 6.72 -2.83
N THR A 78 -9.78 6.49 -1.69
CA THR A 78 -9.41 5.39 -0.78
C THR A 78 -9.47 4.04 -1.50
N ALA A 79 -10.54 3.76 -2.24
CA ALA A 79 -10.65 2.51 -3.00
C ALA A 79 -9.62 2.41 -4.14
N ALA A 80 -9.27 3.53 -4.77
CA ALA A 80 -8.19 3.58 -5.77
C ALA A 80 -6.83 3.27 -5.14
N LEU A 81 -6.56 3.81 -3.95
CA LEU A 81 -5.33 3.55 -3.19
C LEU A 81 -5.27 2.09 -2.72
N ASP A 82 -6.36 1.55 -2.16
CA ASP A 82 -6.44 0.16 -1.74
C ASP A 82 -6.14 -0.80 -2.89
N LEU A 83 -6.73 -0.52 -4.07
CA LEU A 83 -6.48 -1.30 -5.28
C LEU A 83 -5.01 -1.20 -5.76
N ALA A 84 -4.40 -0.02 -5.69
CA ALA A 84 -3.02 0.19 -6.07
C ALA A 84 -2.05 -0.53 -5.12
N VAL A 85 -2.32 -0.50 -3.81
CA VAL A 85 -1.54 -1.21 -2.79
C VAL A 85 -1.68 -2.72 -2.98
N ALA A 86 -2.90 -3.21 -3.14
CA ALA A 86 -3.17 -4.64 -3.33
C ALA A 86 -2.61 -5.19 -4.66
N GLY A 87 -2.69 -4.42 -5.74
CA GLY A 87 -2.33 -4.83 -7.09
C GLY A 87 -3.44 -5.57 -7.85
N ASP A 88 -4.47 -6.01 -7.13
CA ASP A 88 -5.64 -6.72 -7.65
C ASP A 88 -6.91 -6.32 -6.88
N ASP A 89 -8.05 -6.86 -7.24
CA ASP A 89 -9.35 -6.63 -6.57
C ASP A 89 -9.76 -7.75 -5.60
N GLU A 90 -8.79 -8.59 -5.21
CA GLU A 90 -9.03 -9.63 -4.21
C GLU A 90 -9.01 -9.05 -2.79
N PRO A 91 -9.98 -9.43 -1.92
CA PRO A 91 -10.06 -8.92 -0.55
C PRO A 91 -9.08 -9.64 0.38
N VAL A 92 -7.78 -9.64 0.02
CA VAL A 92 -6.70 -10.25 0.80
C VAL A 92 -5.87 -9.14 1.44
N PRO A 93 -5.80 -9.06 2.78
CA PRO A 93 -4.94 -8.12 3.48
C PRO A 93 -3.48 -8.25 3.06
N THR A 94 -2.73 -7.15 3.09
CA THR A 94 -1.31 -7.15 2.69
C THR A 94 -0.49 -8.20 3.45
N LEU A 95 -0.70 -8.33 4.76
CA LEU A 95 0.02 -9.29 5.60
C LEU A 95 -0.32 -10.77 5.30
N ASP A 96 -1.47 -11.04 4.69
CA ASP A 96 -1.91 -12.38 4.31
C ASP A 96 -1.50 -12.76 2.89
N ARG A 97 -0.83 -11.86 2.17
CA ARG A 97 -0.39 -12.12 0.81
C ARG A 97 0.79 -13.11 0.76
N PRO A 98 0.85 -13.98 -0.27
CA PRO A 98 1.91 -15.00 -0.36
C PRO A 98 3.31 -14.42 -0.24
N TRP A 99 3.61 -13.30 -0.93
CA TRP A 99 4.93 -12.69 -0.91
C TRP A 99 5.38 -12.24 0.49
N VAL A 100 4.44 -11.78 1.36
CA VAL A 100 4.76 -11.42 2.76
C VAL A 100 5.09 -12.66 3.57
N ARG A 101 4.28 -13.71 3.45
CA ARG A 101 4.53 -14.99 4.15
C ARG A 101 5.86 -15.60 3.74
N ASP A 102 6.15 -15.61 2.43
CA ASP A 102 7.40 -16.11 1.88
C ASP A 102 8.61 -15.29 2.35
N ALA A 103 8.46 -13.98 2.47
CA ALA A 103 9.49 -13.09 3.00
C ALA A 103 9.73 -13.35 4.50
N LEU A 104 8.66 -13.44 5.30
CA LEU A 104 8.78 -13.70 6.74
C LEU A 104 9.38 -15.08 7.06
N ALA A 105 9.17 -16.08 6.21
CA ALA A 105 9.75 -17.42 6.36
C ALA A 105 11.21 -17.53 5.89
N ALA A 106 11.71 -16.57 5.13
CA ALA A 106 13.05 -16.61 4.53
C ALA A 106 14.16 -16.32 5.57
N ASP A 107 15.41 -16.62 5.23
CA ASP A 107 16.58 -16.19 6.01
C ASP A 107 16.65 -14.65 6.11
N PRO A 108 17.29 -14.07 7.13
CA PRO A 108 17.29 -12.64 7.37
C PRO A 108 17.67 -11.79 6.17
N LEU A 109 18.71 -12.14 5.42
CA LEU A 109 19.11 -11.38 4.22
C LEU A 109 18.07 -11.47 3.10
N ASP A 110 17.55 -12.66 2.86
CA ASP A 110 16.49 -12.88 1.88
C ASP A 110 15.19 -12.21 2.30
N GLN A 111 14.87 -12.17 3.60
CA GLN A 111 13.72 -11.43 4.11
C GLN A 111 13.80 -9.95 3.73
N LEU A 112 14.96 -9.32 3.98
CA LEU A 112 15.17 -7.89 3.64
C LEU A 112 15.08 -7.63 2.13
N GLY A 113 15.65 -8.53 1.32
CA GLY A 113 15.53 -8.46 -0.14
C GLY A 113 14.08 -8.54 -0.60
N ARG A 114 13.32 -9.54 -0.13
CA ARG A 114 11.89 -9.71 -0.46
C ARG A 114 11.01 -8.58 0.06
N GLN A 115 11.35 -8.01 1.22
CA GLN A 115 10.68 -6.83 1.76
C GLN A 115 10.87 -5.61 0.84
N ALA A 116 12.09 -5.39 0.33
CA ALA A 116 12.39 -4.33 -0.63
C ALA A 116 11.70 -4.57 -1.98
N ASP A 117 11.67 -5.83 -2.47
CA ASP A 117 10.95 -6.22 -3.69
C ASP A 117 9.46 -5.90 -3.58
N GLY A 118 8.81 -6.38 -2.52
CA GLY A 118 7.38 -6.14 -2.29
C GLY A 118 7.06 -4.65 -2.11
N ALA A 119 7.92 -3.90 -1.41
CA ALA A 119 7.78 -2.46 -1.28
C ALA A 119 7.92 -1.74 -2.62
N ALA A 120 8.89 -2.13 -3.47
CA ALA A 120 9.07 -1.55 -4.80
C ALA A 120 7.82 -1.76 -5.68
N ASP A 121 7.27 -2.98 -5.68
CA ASP A 121 6.07 -3.32 -6.44
C ASP A 121 4.83 -2.53 -5.98
N VAL A 122 4.65 -2.40 -4.68
CA VAL A 122 3.55 -1.59 -4.10
C VAL A 122 3.74 -0.11 -4.42
N LEU A 123 4.93 0.44 -4.18
CA LEU A 123 5.21 1.86 -4.37
C LEU A 123 5.17 2.28 -5.84
N ALA A 124 5.55 1.40 -6.78
CA ALA A 124 5.43 1.68 -8.21
C ALA A 124 3.97 1.98 -8.61
N ARG A 125 3.00 1.35 -7.95
CA ARG A 125 1.57 1.57 -8.20
C ARG A 125 0.97 2.66 -7.32
N ALA A 126 1.34 2.68 -6.03
CA ALA A 126 0.65 3.49 -5.02
C ALA A 126 1.29 4.87 -4.78
N ALA A 127 2.60 5.04 -5.02
CA ALA A 127 3.28 6.29 -4.69
C ALA A 127 2.69 7.53 -5.42
N PRO A 128 2.31 7.48 -6.70
CA PRO A 128 1.68 8.64 -7.36
C PRO A 128 0.34 9.04 -6.72
N LEU A 129 -0.48 8.06 -6.29
CA LEU A 129 -1.74 8.32 -5.59
C LEU A 129 -1.50 8.85 -4.18
N LEU A 130 -0.52 8.31 -3.46
CA LEU A 130 -0.14 8.79 -2.13
C LEU A 130 0.35 10.24 -2.19
N GLU A 131 1.04 10.63 -3.24
CA GLU A 131 1.43 12.02 -3.47
C GLU A 131 0.20 12.92 -3.67
N ALA A 132 -0.81 12.48 -4.44
CA ALA A 132 -2.06 13.21 -4.61
C ALA A 132 -2.82 13.35 -3.28
N VAL A 133 -2.87 12.29 -2.46
CA VAL A 133 -3.44 12.33 -1.10
C VAL A 133 -2.69 13.33 -0.23
N ARG A 134 -1.36 13.24 -0.17
CA ARG A 134 -0.50 14.08 0.67
C ARG A 134 -0.62 15.57 0.30
N SER A 135 -0.63 15.87 -0.99
CA SER A 135 -0.78 17.24 -1.48
C SER A 135 -2.13 17.86 -1.08
N ALA A 136 -3.20 17.09 -1.13
CA ALA A 136 -4.54 17.57 -0.80
C ALA A 136 -4.87 17.51 0.72
N ALA A 137 -4.15 16.70 1.50
CA ALA A 137 -4.36 16.52 2.93
C ALA A 137 -4.17 17.81 3.76
N SER A 138 -3.45 18.81 3.24
CA SER A 138 -3.28 20.11 3.90
C SER A 138 -4.60 20.90 3.98
N SER A 139 -5.48 20.73 2.99
CA SER A 139 -6.73 21.50 2.84
C SER A 139 -8.00 20.66 3.03
N ASP A 140 -7.89 19.33 3.03
CA ASP A 140 -9.03 18.39 3.10
C ASP A 140 -8.88 17.47 4.32
N PRO A 141 -9.77 17.58 5.35
CA PRO A 141 -9.71 16.75 6.55
C PRO A 141 -9.88 15.24 6.27
N ASP A 142 -10.71 14.88 5.28
CA ASP A 142 -10.93 13.47 4.92
C ASP A 142 -9.64 12.87 4.35
N LEU A 143 -8.94 13.60 3.49
CA LEU A 143 -7.67 13.14 2.94
C LEU A 143 -6.53 13.13 3.96
N ARG A 144 -6.58 14.01 4.95
CA ARG A 144 -5.68 13.94 6.10
C ARG A 144 -5.89 12.66 6.91
N ALA A 145 -7.15 12.24 7.09
CA ALA A 145 -7.47 10.97 7.73
C ALA A 145 -6.98 9.78 6.88
N VAL A 146 -7.20 9.79 5.57
CA VAL A 146 -6.69 8.76 4.63
C VAL A 146 -5.16 8.64 4.72
N TRP A 147 -4.44 9.78 4.69
CA TRP A 147 -2.98 9.82 4.81
C TRP A 147 -2.48 9.20 6.12
N ARG A 148 -3.09 9.60 7.25
CA ARG A 148 -2.74 9.07 8.57
C ARG A 148 -2.97 7.57 8.65
N THR A 149 -4.15 7.09 8.26
CA THR A 149 -4.49 5.67 8.25
C THR A 149 -3.51 4.86 7.39
N ASN A 150 -3.16 5.35 6.20
CA ASN A 150 -2.18 4.68 5.36
C ASN A 150 -0.79 4.62 6.02
N THR A 151 -0.37 5.70 6.69
CA THR A 151 0.91 5.71 7.42
C THR A 151 0.93 4.69 8.56
N GLU A 152 -0.17 4.59 9.32
CA GLU A 152 -0.33 3.60 10.40
C GLU A 152 -0.33 2.16 9.86
N GLN A 153 -1.00 1.91 8.74
CA GLN A 153 -1.00 0.60 8.08
C GLN A 153 0.42 0.20 7.59
N ARG A 154 1.14 1.12 6.97
CA ARG A 154 2.53 0.89 6.55
C ARG A 154 3.42 0.59 7.76
N LEU A 155 3.30 1.34 8.86
CA LEU A 155 4.04 1.08 10.08
C LEU A 155 3.72 -0.32 10.65
N THR A 156 2.46 -0.75 10.62
CA THR A 156 2.06 -2.10 11.05
C THR A 156 2.77 -3.18 10.25
N VAL A 157 2.87 -3.02 8.93
CA VAL A 157 3.64 -3.95 8.07
C VAL A 157 5.11 -3.97 8.49
N GLN A 158 5.73 -2.79 8.68
CA GLN A 158 7.16 -2.75 9.06
C GLN A 158 7.42 -3.37 10.44
N ARG A 159 6.49 -3.24 11.40
CA ARG A 159 6.60 -3.91 12.70
C ARG A 159 6.63 -5.43 12.57
N VAL A 160 5.76 -6.01 11.77
CA VAL A 160 5.76 -7.46 11.53
C VAL A 160 7.10 -7.95 10.95
N PHE A 161 7.68 -7.20 10.02
CA PHE A 161 9.00 -7.53 9.45
C PHE A 161 10.13 -7.35 10.46
N ALA A 162 10.08 -6.30 11.29
CA ALA A 162 11.09 -6.05 12.33
C ALA A 162 11.04 -7.10 13.44
N ASP A 163 9.84 -7.47 13.90
CA ASP A 163 9.63 -8.54 14.88
C ASP A 163 10.19 -9.88 14.34
N ALA A 164 9.92 -10.21 13.08
CA ALA A 164 10.45 -11.43 12.46
C ALA A 164 12.00 -11.43 12.38
N LEU A 165 12.64 -10.28 12.16
CA LEU A 165 14.11 -10.16 12.23
C LEU A 165 14.62 -10.33 13.66
N ALA A 166 13.92 -9.78 14.65
CA ALA A 166 14.26 -9.93 16.07
C ALA A 166 14.15 -11.40 16.50
N ASP A 167 13.06 -12.09 16.15
CA ASP A 167 12.84 -13.50 16.45
C ASP A 167 13.93 -14.42 15.85
N LYS A 168 14.50 -14.02 14.71
CA LYS A 168 15.64 -14.70 14.06
C LYS A 168 17.00 -14.34 14.68
N GLY A 169 17.03 -13.42 15.67
CA GLY A 169 18.26 -12.91 16.27
C GLY A 169 19.13 -12.11 15.28
N ALA A 170 18.54 -11.50 14.27
CA ALA A 170 19.24 -10.81 13.18
C ALA A 170 19.28 -9.29 13.31
N LEU A 171 18.51 -8.70 14.24
CA LEU A 171 18.61 -7.26 14.51
C LEU A 171 19.95 -6.92 15.18
N ARG A 172 20.45 -5.74 14.87
CA ARG A 172 21.61 -5.18 15.59
C ARG A 172 21.32 -5.12 17.10
N PRO A 173 22.32 -5.37 17.96
CA PRO A 173 22.12 -5.43 19.43
C PRO A 173 21.64 -4.11 20.06
N ASP A 174 21.92 -2.97 19.41
CA ASP A 174 21.54 -1.62 19.85
C ASP A 174 20.18 -1.15 19.31
N LEU A 175 19.48 -2.00 18.54
CA LEU A 175 18.25 -1.64 17.85
C LEU A 175 17.05 -2.45 18.38
N THR A 176 16.02 -1.75 18.88
CA THR A 176 14.75 -2.39 19.24
C THR A 176 13.89 -2.64 17.99
N PRO A 177 12.95 -3.62 18.01
CA PRO A 177 12.03 -3.86 16.89
C PRO A 177 11.22 -2.61 16.51
N GLU A 178 10.81 -1.78 17.47
CA GLU A 178 10.08 -0.53 17.20
C GLU A 178 10.94 0.46 16.39
N ARG A 179 12.21 0.63 16.79
CA ARG A 179 13.14 1.51 16.09
C ARG A 179 13.48 0.96 14.70
N ALA A 180 13.61 -0.35 14.58
CA ALA A 180 13.79 -1.01 13.28
C ALA A 180 12.59 -0.78 12.35
N ALA A 181 11.36 -0.88 12.88
CA ALA A 181 10.14 -0.60 12.11
C ALA A 181 10.07 0.87 11.66
N ASP A 182 10.40 1.83 12.54
CA ASP A 182 10.44 3.26 12.20
C ASP A 182 11.48 3.55 11.11
N THR A 183 12.67 2.93 11.21
CA THR A 183 13.74 3.04 10.20
C THR A 183 13.29 2.48 8.85
N ALA A 184 12.70 1.29 8.85
CA ALA A 184 12.16 0.67 7.63
C ALA A 184 11.02 1.51 7.03
N LEU A 185 10.12 2.08 7.86
CA LEU A 185 9.06 2.97 7.40
C LEU A 185 9.61 4.20 6.67
N ALA A 186 10.69 4.78 7.17
CA ALA A 186 11.34 5.93 6.54
C ALA A 186 12.02 5.54 5.22
N LEU A 187 12.81 4.47 5.20
CA LEU A 187 13.51 4.00 4.02
C LEU A 187 12.57 3.57 2.89
N LEU A 188 11.46 2.88 3.23
CA LEU A 188 10.46 2.38 2.30
C LEU A 188 9.28 3.33 2.16
N SER A 189 9.47 4.62 2.40
CA SER A 189 8.39 5.61 2.29
C SER A 189 8.12 6.00 0.83
N PRO A 190 6.87 6.35 0.48
CA PRO A 190 6.54 6.86 -0.85
C PRO A 190 7.28 8.16 -1.17
N GLU A 191 7.63 8.97 -0.16
CA GLU A 191 8.42 10.19 -0.32
C GLU A 191 9.83 9.87 -0.83
N VAL A 192 10.53 8.93 -0.20
CA VAL A 192 11.88 8.50 -0.62
C VAL A 192 11.81 7.82 -2.00
N TYR A 193 10.81 6.98 -2.22
CA TYR A 193 10.59 6.35 -3.53
C TYR A 193 10.42 7.39 -4.63
N THR A 194 9.51 8.35 -4.44
CA THR A 194 9.21 9.39 -5.42
C THR A 194 10.42 10.30 -5.66
N LEU A 195 11.10 10.71 -4.59
CA LEU A 195 12.33 11.52 -4.70
C LEU A 195 13.38 10.83 -5.58
N LEU A 196 13.64 9.55 -5.36
CA LEU A 196 14.71 8.85 -6.08
C LEU A 196 14.27 8.45 -7.50
N THR A 197 13.04 7.96 -7.68
CA THR A 197 12.61 7.46 -9.00
C THR A 197 12.15 8.57 -9.93
N ARG A 198 11.30 9.50 -9.46
CA ARG A 198 10.77 10.58 -10.29
C ARG A 198 11.73 11.76 -10.40
N ASP A 199 12.23 12.26 -9.25
CA ASP A 199 12.96 13.52 -9.23
C ASP A 199 14.45 13.32 -9.52
N ARG A 200 15.02 12.14 -9.17
CA ARG A 200 16.41 11.78 -9.44
C ARG A 200 16.59 10.81 -10.62
N GLY A 201 15.49 10.32 -11.20
CA GLY A 201 15.52 9.48 -12.40
C GLY A 201 16.02 8.04 -12.18
N TRP A 202 15.98 7.55 -10.96
CA TRP A 202 16.32 6.14 -10.70
C TRP A 202 15.26 5.22 -11.29
N THR A 203 15.71 4.07 -11.80
CA THR A 203 14.78 2.99 -12.14
C THR A 203 14.22 2.35 -10.86
N PRO A 204 13.02 1.75 -10.89
CA PRO A 204 12.49 1.00 -9.75
C PRO A 204 13.47 -0.09 -9.24
N ARG A 205 14.23 -0.72 -10.15
CA ARG A 205 15.26 -1.69 -9.80
C ARG A 205 16.41 -1.07 -8.99
N GLN A 206 16.92 0.10 -9.40
CA GLN A 206 17.97 0.80 -8.65
C GLN A 206 17.50 1.19 -7.26
N TRP A 207 16.24 1.65 -7.13
CA TRP A 207 15.65 1.95 -5.83
C TRP A 207 15.55 0.70 -4.96
N ARG A 208 15.05 -0.41 -5.51
CA ARG A 208 14.93 -1.69 -4.81
C ARG A 208 16.28 -2.19 -4.29
N ASP A 209 17.31 -2.21 -5.15
CA ASP A 209 18.65 -2.69 -4.79
C ASP A 209 19.24 -1.82 -3.67
N TRP A 210 19.06 -0.50 -3.77
CA TRP A 210 19.44 0.44 -2.72
C TRP A 210 18.66 0.21 -1.43
N ALA A 211 17.34 0.03 -1.49
CA ALA A 211 16.48 -0.17 -0.33
C ALA A 211 16.84 -1.45 0.43
N ALA A 212 17.08 -2.55 -0.27
CA ALA A 212 17.52 -3.81 0.32
C ALA A 212 18.87 -3.65 1.06
N ASP A 213 19.84 -2.97 0.44
CA ASP A 213 21.15 -2.73 1.05
C ASP A 213 21.06 -1.72 2.22
N ALA A 214 20.21 -0.69 2.12
CA ALA A 214 19.96 0.25 3.20
C ALA A 214 19.30 -0.45 4.42
N LEU A 215 18.27 -1.26 4.20
CA LEU A 215 17.66 -2.05 5.27
C LEU A 215 18.69 -2.96 5.95
N ARG A 216 19.52 -3.67 5.17
CA ARG A 216 20.57 -4.52 5.73
C ARG A 216 21.53 -3.73 6.62
N ARG A 217 22.07 -2.63 6.15
CA ARG A 217 23.04 -1.80 6.89
C ARG A 217 22.46 -1.16 8.14
N GLU A 218 21.21 -0.73 8.08
CA GLU A 218 20.59 -0.01 9.19
C GLU A 218 20.02 -0.96 10.24
N LEU A 219 19.55 -2.15 9.84
CA LEU A 219 18.84 -3.05 10.75
C LEU A 219 19.68 -4.22 11.27
N THR A 220 20.76 -4.59 10.58
CA THR A 220 21.54 -5.80 10.89
C THR A 220 23.04 -5.57 10.84
N ASP A 221 23.80 -6.45 11.50
CA ASP A 221 25.26 -6.53 11.36
C ASP A 221 25.68 -7.60 10.34
N LEU A 222 24.73 -8.10 9.52
CA LEU A 222 25.00 -9.14 8.54
C LEU A 222 25.86 -8.62 7.38
N PRO A 223 26.83 -9.40 6.90
CA PRO A 223 27.69 -9.03 5.78
C PRO A 223 26.87 -8.88 4.49
N ALA A 224 27.41 -8.12 3.53
CA ALA A 224 26.81 -8.04 2.21
C ALA A 224 26.81 -9.42 1.52
N PRO A 225 25.75 -9.73 0.73
CA PRO A 225 25.74 -10.96 -0.06
C PRO A 225 26.96 -11.02 -0.98
N GLY A 226 27.77 -12.09 -0.90
CA GLY A 226 28.96 -12.29 -1.77
C GLY A 226 30.27 -11.69 -1.26
N GLY A 227 30.34 -11.13 -0.06
CA GLY A 227 31.59 -10.72 0.59
C GLY A 227 32.27 -11.90 1.28
N ARG A 228 33.13 -12.62 0.55
CA ARG A 228 34.20 -13.46 1.10
C ARG A 228 35.53 -12.88 0.66
#